data_ad198e3a72dcb1c1391bd51501fcc99e
#
_entry.id   ad198e3a72dcb1c1391bd51501fcc99e
#
_cell.length_a   1.000
_cell.length_b   1.000
_cell.length_c   1.000
_cell.angle_alpha   90.00
_cell.angle_beta   90.00
_cell.angle_gamma   90.00
#
_symmetry.space_group_name_H-M   'P 1'
#
loop_
_entity.id
_entity.type
_entity.pdbx_description
1 polymer ?
#
loop_
_entity_poly.entity_id
_entity_poly.type
_entity_poly.pdbx_seq_one_letter_code
_entity_poly.pdbx_strand_id
1 'polypeptide(L)'
;MELDSKDMQLLEILERNSKTAVQEIAEKTGIPASTVHHRIKKLEANKIIKGYTAILNEKIMGKGFSAYIMVNGSPEKYLDNDFFQHKYVAEVSAVTGNYDLIIKIQCSNLDQFNDFLQEFREKYGDF
;
A
#
# COMPACT_ATOMS: atom_id res chain seq x y z
N MET A 1 14.28 3.25 -18.57
CA MET A 1 13.19 3.57 -19.51
C MET A 1 12.68 4.97 -19.23
N GLU A 2 12.61 5.78 -20.24
CA GLU A 2 12.07 7.12 -20.15
C GLU A 2 10.57 7.10 -20.53
N LEU A 3 9.74 7.73 -19.74
CA LEU A 3 8.30 7.75 -19.94
C LEU A 3 7.90 8.96 -20.81
N ASP A 4 7.07 8.72 -21.82
CA ASP A 4 6.47 9.78 -22.62
C ASP A 4 5.03 10.12 -22.17
N SER A 5 4.40 11.08 -22.86
CA SER A 5 3.05 11.52 -22.51
C SER A 5 2.01 10.42 -22.69
N LYS A 6 2.17 9.53 -23.67
CA LYS A 6 1.28 8.42 -23.88
C LYS A 6 1.38 7.40 -22.74
N ASP A 7 2.59 7.08 -22.30
CA ASP A 7 2.82 6.22 -21.15
C ASP A 7 2.16 6.79 -19.90
N MET A 8 2.27 8.09 -19.66
CA MET A 8 1.65 8.75 -18.51
C MET A 8 0.12 8.67 -18.55
N GLN A 9 -0.49 8.83 -19.73
CA GLN A 9 -1.93 8.67 -19.90
C GLN A 9 -2.40 7.24 -19.56
N LEU A 10 -1.66 6.24 -20.03
CA LEU A 10 -1.97 4.84 -19.74
C LEU A 10 -1.86 4.54 -18.25
N LEU A 11 -0.80 5.00 -17.62
CA LEU A 11 -0.57 4.79 -16.19
C LEU A 11 -1.64 5.47 -15.34
N GLU A 12 -2.07 6.66 -15.68
CA GLU A 12 -3.14 7.37 -14.97
C GLU A 12 -4.45 6.58 -14.99
N ILE A 13 -4.83 6.03 -16.15
CA ILE A 13 -6.04 5.23 -16.28
C ILE A 13 -5.93 3.93 -15.48
N LEU A 14 -4.82 3.20 -15.60
CA LEU A 14 -4.59 1.94 -14.91
C LEU A 14 -4.47 2.10 -13.40
N GLU A 15 -3.90 3.20 -12.94
CA GLU A 15 -3.82 3.50 -11.51
C GLU A 15 -5.20 3.69 -10.90
N ARG A 16 -6.14 4.28 -11.63
CA ARG A 16 -7.54 4.44 -11.19
C ARG A 16 -8.32 3.13 -11.24
N ASN A 17 -8.13 2.34 -12.29
CA ASN A 17 -8.77 1.05 -12.45
C ASN A 17 -7.91 0.13 -13.32
N SER A 18 -7.20 -0.78 -12.68
CA SER A 18 -6.29 -1.71 -13.36
C SER A 18 -6.99 -2.71 -14.27
N LYS A 19 -8.31 -2.89 -14.14
CA LYS A 19 -9.11 -3.76 -14.99
C LYS A 19 -9.65 -3.07 -16.23
N THR A 20 -9.34 -1.80 -16.46
CA THR A 20 -9.78 -1.10 -17.68
C THR A 20 -9.27 -1.85 -18.91
N ALA A 21 -10.19 -2.23 -19.79
CA ALA A 21 -9.85 -2.98 -20.99
C ALA A 21 -9.02 -2.14 -21.97
N VAL A 22 -8.14 -2.79 -22.72
CA VAL A 22 -7.29 -2.13 -23.72
C VAL A 22 -8.13 -1.32 -24.72
N GLN A 23 -9.29 -1.85 -25.15
CA GLN A 23 -10.19 -1.14 -26.06
C GLN A 23 -10.72 0.16 -25.45
N GLU A 24 -11.09 0.14 -24.18
CA GLU A 24 -11.58 1.33 -23.48
C GLU A 24 -10.47 2.38 -23.34
N ILE A 25 -9.26 1.94 -23.05
CA ILE A 25 -8.09 2.83 -22.97
C ILE A 25 -7.85 3.49 -24.34
N ALA A 26 -7.92 2.70 -25.41
CA ALA A 26 -7.76 3.20 -26.77
C ALA A 26 -8.80 4.27 -27.12
N GLU A 27 -10.06 4.03 -26.75
CA GLU A 27 -11.14 5.00 -26.97
C GLU A 27 -10.93 6.30 -26.18
N LYS A 28 -10.53 6.20 -24.92
CA LYS A 28 -10.31 7.37 -24.05
C LYS A 28 -9.10 8.20 -24.45
N THR A 29 -8.07 7.56 -24.99
CA THR A 29 -6.78 8.25 -25.26
C THR A 29 -6.57 8.59 -26.72
N GLY A 30 -7.32 7.96 -27.63
CA GLY A 30 -7.07 8.06 -29.07
C GLY A 30 -5.85 7.25 -29.54
N ILE A 31 -5.25 6.46 -28.67
CA ILE A 31 -4.10 5.61 -29.00
C ILE A 31 -4.63 4.28 -29.54
N PRO A 32 -4.09 3.75 -30.66
CA PRO A 32 -4.51 2.46 -31.17
C PRO A 32 -4.37 1.33 -30.15
N ALA A 33 -5.33 0.42 -30.10
CA ALA A 33 -5.36 -0.67 -29.10
C ALA A 33 -4.09 -1.53 -29.12
N SER A 34 -3.54 -1.82 -30.29
CA SER A 34 -2.27 -2.56 -30.40
C SER A 34 -1.10 -1.83 -29.77
N THR A 35 -1.06 -0.51 -29.92
CA THR A 35 -0.05 0.34 -29.30
C THR A 35 -0.23 0.40 -27.78
N VAL A 36 -1.47 0.49 -27.30
CA VAL A 36 -1.78 0.44 -25.87
C VAL A 36 -1.26 -0.87 -25.26
N HIS A 37 -1.62 -2.00 -25.86
CA HIS A 37 -1.16 -3.31 -25.39
C HIS A 37 0.36 -3.41 -25.35
N HIS A 38 1.03 -3.00 -26.42
CA HIS A 38 2.49 -3.03 -26.50
C HIS A 38 3.15 -2.17 -25.41
N ARG A 39 2.64 -0.96 -25.22
CA ARG A 39 3.16 -0.04 -24.19
C ARG A 39 2.97 -0.59 -22.78
N ILE A 40 1.80 -1.16 -22.47
CA ILE A 40 1.55 -1.78 -21.16
C ILE A 40 2.55 -2.90 -20.90
N LYS A 41 2.77 -3.78 -21.87
CA LYS A 41 3.75 -4.87 -21.77
C LYS A 41 5.16 -4.34 -21.48
N LYS A 42 5.53 -3.26 -22.15
CA LYS A 42 6.84 -2.62 -21.93
C LYS A 42 6.96 -1.99 -20.54
N LEU A 43 5.88 -1.35 -20.06
CA LEU A 43 5.82 -0.79 -18.69
C LEU A 43 5.94 -1.89 -17.63
N GLU A 44 5.31 -3.03 -17.85
CA GLU A 44 5.44 -4.21 -16.98
C GLU A 44 6.86 -4.78 -17.00
N ALA A 45 7.42 -4.97 -18.20
CA ALA A 45 8.78 -5.53 -18.38
C ALA A 45 9.86 -4.66 -17.72
N ASN A 46 9.70 -3.35 -17.75
CA ASN A 46 10.64 -2.39 -17.15
C ASN A 46 10.33 -2.08 -15.68
N LYS A 47 9.38 -2.79 -15.07
CA LYS A 47 8.99 -2.63 -13.67
C LYS A 47 8.48 -1.24 -13.31
N ILE A 48 8.01 -0.46 -14.28
CA ILE A 48 7.26 0.76 -14.02
C ILE A 48 5.92 0.38 -13.40
N ILE A 49 5.25 -0.61 -13.98
CA ILE A 49 4.15 -1.31 -13.35
C ILE A 49 4.75 -2.50 -12.60
N LYS A 50 4.75 -2.43 -11.27
CA LYS A 50 5.34 -3.47 -10.43
C LYS A 50 4.41 -4.67 -10.23
N GLY A 51 3.11 -4.45 -10.36
CA GLY A 51 2.10 -5.48 -10.16
C GLY A 51 0.71 -4.90 -10.12
N TYR A 52 -0.25 -5.77 -9.93
CA TYR A 52 -1.67 -5.42 -9.83
C TYR A 52 -2.22 -6.02 -8.54
N THR A 53 -3.13 -5.32 -7.90
CA THR A 53 -3.72 -5.78 -6.65
C THR A 53 -5.19 -5.42 -6.58
N ALA A 54 -5.92 -6.13 -5.72
CA ALA A 54 -7.31 -5.83 -5.45
C ALA A 54 -7.43 -4.92 -4.23
N ILE A 55 -8.32 -3.94 -4.33
CA ILE A 55 -8.74 -3.14 -3.17
C ILE A 55 -9.96 -3.84 -2.58
N LEU A 56 -9.84 -4.32 -1.34
CA LEU A 56 -10.85 -5.13 -0.71
C LEU A 56 -11.74 -4.31 0.23
N ASN A 57 -12.95 -4.79 0.47
CA ASN A 57 -13.80 -4.25 1.52
C ASN A 57 -13.26 -4.74 2.87
N GLU A 58 -12.47 -3.90 3.53
CA GLU A 58 -11.76 -4.23 4.75
C GLU A 58 -12.69 -4.63 5.89
N LYS A 59 -13.87 -3.99 5.98
CA LYS A 59 -14.85 -4.30 7.00
C LYS A 59 -15.37 -5.74 6.89
N ILE A 60 -15.68 -6.18 5.66
CA ILE A 60 -16.12 -7.56 5.40
C ILE A 60 -15.00 -8.55 5.67
N MET A 61 -13.76 -8.16 5.40
CA MET A 61 -12.58 -9.00 5.61
C MET A 61 -12.11 -9.06 7.07
N GLY A 62 -12.86 -8.48 8.00
CA GLY A 62 -12.48 -8.46 9.42
C GLY A 62 -11.40 -7.44 9.76
N LYS A 63 -11.21 -6.42 8.93
CA LYS A 63 -10.22 -5.35 9.10
C LYS A 63 -10.88 -3.97 9.14
N GLY A 64 -12.11 -3.90 9.66
CA GLY A 64 -12.89 -2.67 9.66
C GLY A 64 -12.44 -1.61 10.66
N PHE A 65 -11.54 -1.96 11.59
CA PHE A 65 -10.98 -1.03 12.55
C PHE A 65 -9.53 -0.69 12.18
N SER A 66 -9.26 0.59 12.00
CA SER A 66 -7.91 1.09 11.72
C SER A 66 -7.50 2.12 12.77
N ALA A 67 -6.27 2.04 13.22
CA ALA A 67 -5.70 3.01 14.13
C ALA A 67 -4.24 3.25 13.77
N TYR A 68 -3.72 4.41 14.19
CA TYR A 68 -2.32 4.76 14.00
C TYR A 68 -1.65 4.92 15.36
N ILE A 69 -0.48 4.33 15.50
CA ILE A 69 0.38 4.50 16.68
C ILE A 69 1.58 5.32 16.24
N MET A 70 1.87 6.37 16.99
CA MET A 70 3.06 7.20 16.77
C MET A 70 4.05 6.91 17.89
N VAL A 71 5.27 6.55 17.51
CA VAL A 71 6.30 6.15 18.48
C VAL A 71 7.61 6.87 18.24
N ASN A 72 8.37 7.04 19.33
CA ASN A 72 9.74 7.54 19.30
C ASN A 72 10.70 6.36 19.37
N GLY A 73 11.74 6.40 18.55
CA GLY A 73 12.80 5.40 18.59
C GLY A 73 13.25 4.96 17.21
N SER A 74 14.37 4.28 17.16
CA SER A 74 14.89 3.72 15.92
C SER A 74 14.17 2.41 15.58
N PRO A 75 13.70 2.23 14.32
CA PRO A 75 13.10 0.97 13.89
C PRO A 75 14.03 -0.22 14.12
N GLU A 76 15.30 -0.04 13.87
CA GLU A 76 16.33 -1.07 14.03
C GLU A 76 16.49 -1.54 15.47
N LYS A 77 16.25 -0.64 16.41
CA LYS A 77 16.41 -0.91 17.84
C LYS A 77 15.17 -1.53 18.48
N TYR A 78 13.98 -1.12 18.03
CA TYR A 78 12.73 -1.43 18.72
C TYR A 78 11.82 -2.41 17.97
N LEU A 79 12.00 -2.52 16.65
CA LEU A 79 11.11 -3.33 15.82
C LEU A 79 11.89 -4.45 15.14
N ASP A 80 11.47 -5.68 15.37
CA ASP A 80 12.03 -6.87 14.75
C ASP A 80 11.14 -7.39 13.60
N ASN A 81 11.56 -8.47 12.95
CA ASN A 81 10.80 -9.06 11.86
C ASN A 81 9.43 -9.57 12.33
N ASP A 82 9.32 -10.07 13.55
CA ASP A 82 8.06 -10.54 14.10
C ASP A 82 7.04 -9.41 14.19
N PHE A 83 7.49 -8.20 14.55
CA PHE A 83 6.64 -7.02 14.55
C PHE A 83 6.14 -6.68 13.14
N PHE A 84 7.04 -6.63 12.16
CA PHE A 84 6.68 -6.29 10.78
C PHE A 84 5.75 -7.33 10.13
N GLN A 85 5.82 -8.57 10.58
CA GLN A 85 4.98 -9.66 10.09
C GLN A 85 3.72 -9.90 10.92
N HIS A 86 3.51 -9.11 11.97
CA HIS A 86 2.32 -9.24 12.80
C HIS A 86 1.05 -9.02 11.95
N LYS A 87 0.06 -9.88 12.12
CA LYS A 87 -1.17 -9.88 11.31
C LYS A 87 -1.95 -8.56 11.32
N TYR A 88 -1.80 -7.76 12.39
CA TYR A 88 -2.48 -6.48 12.52
C TYR A 88 -1.67 -5.29 12.04
N VAL A 89 -0.38 -5.45 11.79
CA VAL A 89 0.47 -4.37 11.29
C VAL A 89 0.31 -4.26 9.78
N ALA A 90 -0.32 -3.16 9.33
CA ALA A 90 -0.58 -2.93 7.91
C ALA A 90 0.55 -2.13 7.24
N GLU A 91 1.12 -1.18 7.96
CA GLU A 91 2.13 -0.28 7.40
C GLU A 91 2.98 0.31 8.52
N VAL A 92 4.26 0.52 8.24
CA VAL A 92 5.19 1.24 9.11
C VAL A 92 5.90 2.27 8.26
N SER A 93 5.86 3.53 8.68
CA SER A 93 6.50 4.63 7.95
C SER A 93 7.31 5.50 8.91
N ALA A 94 8.42 6.04 8.42
CA ALA A 94 9.19 7.03 9.13
C ALA A 94 8.50 8.39 9.04
N VAL A 95 8.50 9.14 10.13
CA VAL A 95 7.93 10.49 10.19
C VAL A 95 8.93 11.44 10.84
N THR A 96 8.72 12.74 10.64
CA THR A 96 9.52 13.78 11.28
C THR A 96 8.67 14.56 12.28
N GLY A 97 9.31 15.29 13.19
CA GLY A 97 8.63 16.06 14.21
C GLY A 97 8.83 15.43 15.59
N ASN A 98 7.75 15.39 16.37
CA ASN A 98 7.80 14.88 17.75
C ASN A 98 7.93 13.36 17.84
N TYR A 99 7.67 12.65 16.74
CA TYR A 99 7.71 11.19 16.67
C TYR A 99 8.59 10.74 15.53
N ASP A 100 9.12 9.54 15.62
CA ASP A 100 10.02 8.95 14.63
C ASP A 100 9.31 8.00 13.66
N LEU A 101 8.28 7.31 14.15
CA LEU A 101 7.54 6.32 13.36
C LEU A 101 6.03 6.49 13.51
N ILE A 102 5.32 6.15 12.45
CA ILE A 102 3.89 5.94 12.47
C ILE A 102 3.59 4.52 12.01
N ILE A 103 2.75 3.82 12.77
CA ILE A 103 2.40 2.43 12.53
C ILE A 103 0.89 2.36 12.31
N LYS A 104 0.48 1.83 11.16
CA LYS A 104 -0.92 1.59 10.88
C LYS A 104 -1.31 0.19 11.34
N ILE A 105 -2.31 0.11 12.21
CA ILE A 105 -2.88 -1.13 12.70
C ILE A 105 -4.27 -1.31 12.10
N GLN A 106 -4.52 -2.49 11.56
CA GLN A 106 -5.84 -2.89 11.05
C GLN A 106 -6.27 -4.19 11.71
N CYS A 107 -7.47 -4.17 12.28
CA CYS A 107 -8.06 -5.32 12.96
C CYS A 107 -9.59 -5.22 12.90
N SER A 108 -10.29 -6.12 13.58
CA SER A 108 -11.74 -6.18 13.50
C SER A 108 -12.45 -5.18 14.40
N ASN A 109 -11.90 -4.88 15.57
CA ASN A 109 -12.54 -4.05 16.60
C ASN A 109 -11.53 -3.44 17.57
N LEU A 110 -12.04 -2.60 18.45
CA LEU A 110 -11.25 -1.93 19.48
C LEU A 110 -10.59 -2.91 20.46
N ASP A 111 -11.27 -4.00 20.79
CA ASP A 111 -10.73 -4.99 21.74
C ASP A 111 -9.45 -5.64 21.20
N GLN A 112 -9.44 -6.00 19.92
CA GLN A 112 -8.23 -6.52 19.28
C GLN A 112 -7.11 -5.48 19.24
N PHE A 113 -7.45 -4.22 19.04
CA PHE A 113 -6.47 -3.14 19.07
C PHE A 113 -5.86 -2.97 20.47
N ASN A 114 -6.69 -3.01 21.51
CA ASN A 114 -6.22 -2.92 22.89
C ASN A 114 -5.30 -4.10 23.26
N ASP A 115 -5.66 -5.30 22.84
CA ASP A 115 -4.82 -6.49 23.03
C ASP A 115 -3.46 -6.33 22.34
N PHE A 116 -3.46 -5.81 21.13
CA PHE A 116 -2.22 -5.50 20.40
C PHE A 116 -1.37 -4.46 21.14
N LEU A 117 -1.99 -3.39 21.64
CA LEU A 117 -1.27 -2.36 22.40
C LEU A 117 -0.63 -2.92 23.66
N GLN A 118 -1.33 -3.77 24.39
CA GLN A 118 -0.81 -4.40 25.59
C GLN A 118 0.39 -5.27 25.28
N GLU A 119 0.28 -6.14 24.29
CA GLU A 119 1.38 -6.99 23.81
C GLU A 119 2.58 -6.15 23.34
N PHE A 120 2.32 -5.08 22.61
CA PHE A 120 3.34 -4.17 22.12
C PHE A 120 4.11 -3.50 23.28
N ARG A 121 3.40 -3.00 24.29
CA ARG A 121 4.01 -2.37 25.46
C ARG A 121 4.83 -3.37 26.28
N GLU A 122 4.34 -4.58 26.45
CA GLU A 122 5.06 -5.65 27.16
C GLU A 122 6.35 -6.02 26.47
N LYS A 123 6.34 -6.10 25.12
CA LYS A 123 7.50 -6.53 24.34
C LYS A 123 8.51 -5.41 24.09
N TYR A 124 8.05 -4.19 23.82
CA TYR A 124 8.91 -3.07 23.40
C TYR A 124 9.01 -1.95 24.43
N GLY A 125 8.32 -2.06 25.54
CA GLY A 125 8.36 -1.09 26.61
C GLY A 125 7.49 0.14 26.37
N ASP A 126 7.73 1.17 27.17
CA ASP A 126 7.01 2.43 27.10
C ASP A 126 7.57 3.33 26.01
N PHE A 127 6.69 3.87 25.20
CA PHE A 127 7.02 4.81 24.14
C PHE A 127 6.42 6.18 24.41
#